data_aa2039295d7d7f1878b3bcf855dfafa7
#
_entry.id   aa2039295d7d7f1878b3bcf855dfafa7
#
_cell.length_a   1.000
_cell.length_b   1.000
_cell.length_c   1.000
_cell.angle_alpha   90.00
_cell.angle_beta   90.00
_cell.angle_gamma   90.00
#
_symmetry.space_group_name_H-M   'P 1'
#
loop_
_entity.id
_entity.type
_entity.pdbx_description
1 polymer ?
#
loop_
_entity_poly.entity_id
_entity_poly.type
_entity_poly.pdbx_seq_one_letter_code
_entity_poly.pdbx_strand_id
1 'polypeptide(L)'
;MLLDDTDRHALRRQGRFLFAAFKQPHRVLSTCRINGGFREDLTHIANHQSCEAVAHTARHASVFRMGPDAYHDFACAEADLPPATTALMTTAANMQCAVVARAAHAELAVHVAATAGVLGNATRAGDPAGWHERPDGSERVRQAAARPLPAETGSGTIVTLVFINRPCTPACLVKAVAMITEGKSTALLDLRLPSLQSPGLATGTGTDQLAIAAPMARAGEWERHWASSHNTLGELLGRATHDAVTRCLLLQNGLCSELRRTICGALSRHGCDEATLRAYAATELDSGLAQLFTDNLPALLHDPQSAAAAYGLAESVDLARAGVLHLEVAREAILNQAALLAATVAVKPERFAEFREMLRGRRDAEPGVLAALAVVRGFARKWN
;
A
#
# COMPACT_ATOMS: atom_id res chain seq x y z
N MET A 1 -4.99 16.24 21.02
CA MET A 1 -6.08 15.27 21.24
C MET A 1 -5.48 13.97 21.77
N LEU A 2 -5.95 13.50 22.90
CA LEU A 2 -5.58 12.19 23.44
C LEU A 2 -6.31 11.10 22.63
N LEU A 3 -5.57 10.12 22.12
CA LEU A 3 -6.09 9.03 21.31
C LEU A 3 -6.16 7.72 22.06
N ASP A 4 -5.21 7.51 22.98
CA ASP A 4 -5.15 6.36 23.85
C ASP A 4 -4.44 6.75 25.16
N ASP A 5 -4.95 6.26 26.29
CA ASP A 5 -4.35 6.49 27.60
C ASP A 5 -4.42 5.21 28.43
N THR A 6 -3.27 4.63 28.65
CA THR A 6 -3.11 3.39 29.43
C THR A 6 -2.26 3.65 30.67
N ASP A 7 -2.10 2.65 31.52
CA ASP A 7 -1.13 2.68 32.62
C ASP A 7 0.34 2.71 32.15
N ARG A 8 0.59 2.47 30.85
CA ARG A 8 1.92 2.28 30.26
C ARG A 8 2.38 3.43 29.39
N HIS A 9 1.46 4.02 28.61
CA HIS A 9 1.74 5.14 27.71
C HIS A 9 0.51 6.01 27.49
N ALA A 10 0.75 7.25 27.07
CA ALA A 10 -0.26 8.16 26.56
C ALA A 10 0.03 8.48 25.08
N LEU A 11 -0.87 8.09 24.17
CA LEU A 11 -0.78 8.38 22.76
C LEU A 11 -1.57 9.65 22.42
N ARG A 12 -0.93 10.59 21.76
CA ARG A 12 -1.51 11.90 21.43
C ARG A 12 -1.32 12.25 19.97
N ARG A 13 -2.29 13.01 19.43
CA ARG A 13 -2.16 13.74 18.18
C ARG A 13 -2.17 15.23 18.49
N GLN A 14 -1.14 15.95 18.06
CA GLN A 14 -0.98 17.38 18.28
C GLN A 14 -0.40 18.02 17.02
N GLY A 15 -1.17 18.89 16.38
CA GLY A 15 -0.76 19.50 15.12
C GLY A 15 -0.38 18.44 14.07
N ARG A 16 0.88 18.49 13.64
CA ARG A 16 1.48 17.58 12.66
C ARG A 16 2.16 16.36 13.28
N PHE A 17 1.91 16.07 14.57
CA PHE A 17 2.54 14.99 15.32
C PHE A 17 1.54 13.95 15.79
N LEU A 18 1.95 12.70 15.71
CA LEU A 18 1.38 11.56 16.42
C LEU A 18 2.48 10.98 17.28
N PHE A 19 2.37 11.04 18.60
CA PHE A 19 3.42 10.58 19.49
C PHE A 19 2.87 9.90 20.73
N ALA A 20 3.66 8.97 21.26
CA ALA A 20 3.42 8.35 22.56
C ALA A 20 4.49 8.75 23.55
N ALA A 21 4.06 9.15 24.76
CA ALA A 21 4.89 9.32 25.93
C ALA A 21 4.77 8.08 26.83
N PHE A 22 5.88 7.44 27.17
CA PHE A 22 5.91 6.28 28.04
C PHE A 22 5.81 6.70 29.51
N LYS A 23 4.94 6.02 30.26
CA LYS A 23 4.73 6.24 31.70
C LYS A 23 5.61 5.33 32.56
N GLN A 24 6.31 4.40 31.96
CA GLN A 24 7.27 3.46 32.55
C GLN A 24 8.31 3.04 31.52
N PRO A 25 9.45 2.45 31.91
CA PRO A 25 10.44 1.99 30.95
C PRO A 25 9.88 0.98 29.93
N HIS A 26 10.27 1.15 28.65
CA HIS A 26 9.89 0.29 27.54
C HIS A 26 11.13 -0.19 26.79
N ARG A 27 11.04 -1.38 26.24
CA ARG A 27 11.88 -1.81 25.13
C ARG A 27 11.26 -1.33 23.83
N VAL A 28 12.05 -0.63 23.05
CA VAL A 28 11.62 -0.12 21.74
C VAL A 28 12.53 -0.66 20.66
N LEU A 29 11.95 -1.15 19.56
CA LEU A 29 12.68 -1.48 18.35
C LEU A 29 12.09 -0.64 17.22
N SER A 30 12.93 0.16 16.52
CA SER A 30 12.44 1.07 15.50
C SER A 30 13.38 1.21 14.30
N THR A 31 12.82 1.64 13.16
CA THR A 31 13.55 1.98 11.94
C THR A 31 14.01 3.43 11.88
N CYS A 32 13.89 4.19 12.97
CA CYS A 32 14.33 5.58 13.03
C CYS A 32 15.83 5.70 12.77
N ARG A 33 16.24 6.76 12.05
CA ARG A 33 17.66 7.02 11.77
C ARG A 33 18.38 7.53 13.02
N ILE A 34 17.70 8.40 13.79
CA ILE A 34 18.18 8.92 15.07
C ILE A 34 17.44 8.20 16.19
N ASN A 35 18.15 7.74 17.19
CA ASN A 35 17.64 6.96 18.33
C ASN A 35 16.89 5.67 17.91
N GLY A 36 17.21 5.13 16.72
CA GLY A 36 16.60 3.89 16.23
C GLY A 36 17.33 2.63 16.69
N GLY A 37 16.96 1.51 16.05
CA GLY A 37 17.41 0.19 16.47
C GLY A 37 16.72 -0.26 17.76
N PHE A 38 17.41 -1.05 18.59
CA PHE A 38 16.90 -1.52 19.87
C PHE A 38 17.33 -0.56 21.00
N ARG A 39 16.36 -0.02 21.74
CA ARG A 39 16.58 0.95 22.82
C ARG A 39 15.71 0.61 24.03
N GLU A 40 16.23 0.90 25.23
CA GLU A 40 15.53 0.72 26.53
C GLU A 40 15.41 2.04 27.33
N ASP A 41 15.95 3.12 26.80
CA ASP A 41 16.05 4.44 27.44
C ASP A 41 15.14 5.50 26.80
N LEU A 42 14.32 5.12 25.80
CA LEU A 42 13.41 6.07 25.17
C LEU A 42 12.23 6.40 26.07
N THR A 43 11.87 7.68 26.08
CA THR A 43 10.67 8.20 26.76
C THR A 43 9.53 8.45 25.78
N HIS A 44 9.85 8.63 24.48
CA HIS A 44 8.89 8.93 23.44
C HIS A 44 9.18 8.18 22.12
N ILE A 45 8.11 7.85 21.41
CA ILE A 45 8.15 7.52 19.98
C ILE A 45 7.19 8.44 19.26
N ALA A 46 7.59 8.96 18.09
CA ALA A 46 6.84 9.97 17.37
C ALA A 46 6.83 9.75 15.86
N ASN A 47 5.77 10.23 15.22
CA ASN A 47 5.63 10.34 13.77
C ASN A 47 5.27 11.79 13.44
N HIS A 48 6.06 12.45 12.59
CA HIS A 48 5.89 13.85 12.20
C HIS A 48 5.50 13.95 10.72
N GLN A 49 4.41 14.67 10.44
CA GLN A 49 4.08 15.08 9.08
C GLN A 49 5.02 16.21 8.66
N SER A 50 6.10 15.86 7.95
CA SER A 50 7.16 16.78 7.57
C SER A 50 6.79 17.67 6.38
N CYS A 51 5.91 17.20 5.51
CA CYS A 51 5.42 17.91 4.31
C CYS A 51 4.04 17.40 3.92
N GLU A 52 3.44 18.01 2.89
CA GLU A 52 2.25 17.47 2.23
C GLU A 52 2.64 16.41 1.21
N ALA A 53 1.68 15.57 0.79
CA ALA A 53 1.92 14.49 -0.15
C ALA A 53 2.18 14.99 -1.59
N VAL A 54 1.62 16.14 -1.98
CA VAL A 54 1.67 16.69 -3.35
C VAL A 54 2.06 18.17 -3.32
N ALA A 55 2.81 18.62 -4.33
CA ALA A 55 3.15 20.03 -4.59
C ALA A 55 3.94 20.77 -3.48
N HIS A 56 4.63 20.04 -2.59
CA HIS A 56 5.40 20.63 -1.47
C HIS A 56 6.91 20.68 -1.69
N THR A 57 7.35 20.98 -2.89
CA THR A 57 8.78 20.93 -3.27
C THR A 57 9.68 21.83 -2.41
N ALA A 58 9.23 23.04 -2.06
CA ALA A 58 10.02 23.98 -1.25
C ALA A 58 10.25 23.49 0.19
N ARG A 59 9.21 23.02 0.87
CA ARG A 59 9.31 22.49 2.23
C ARG A 59 10.09 21.17 2.25
N HIS A 60 9.82 20.28 1.32
CA HIS A 60 10.53 19.02 1.18
C HIS A 60 12.04 19.25 0.97
N ALA A 61 12.41 20.18 0.07
CA ALA A 61 13.79 20.56 -0.13
C ALA A 61 14.44 21.20 1.09
N SER A 62 13.69 21.96 1.89
CA SER A 62 14.17 22.53 3.15
C SER A 62 14.48 21.43 4.19
N VAL A 63 13.57 20.49 4.38
CA VAL A 63 13.75 19.34 5.28
C VAL A 63 14.95 18.47 4.87
N PHE A 64 15.10 18.18 3.57
CA PHE A 64 16.23 17.41 3.07
C PHE A 64 17.58 18.09 3.27
N ARG A 65 17.64 19.42 3.21
CA ARG A 65 18.89 20.18 3.42
C ARG A 65 19.36 20.23 4.87
N MET A 66 18.46 20.00 5.84
CA MET A 66 18.84 20.01 7.26
C MET A 66 19.80 18.90 7.66
N GLY A 67 19.74 17.77 6.98
CA GLY A 67 20.37 16.55 7.47
C GLY A 67 19.59 15.87 8.59
N PRO A 68 19.89 14.61 8.93
CA PRO A 68 19.06 13.82 9.85
C PRO A 68 19.03 14.38 11.28
N ASP A 69 20.18 14.71 11.85
CA ASP A 69 20.30 15.18 13.25
C ASP A 69 19.62 16.53 13.44
N ALA A 70 19.95 17.52 12.60
CA ALA A 70 19.34 18.85 12.67
C ALA A 70 17.83 18.82 12.44
N TYR A 71 17.35 17.93 11.55
CA TYR A 71 15.92 17.75 11.36
C TYR A 71 15.26 17.10 12.57
N HIS A 72 15.90 16.11 13.20
CA HIS A 72 15.40 15.47 14.41
C HIS A 72 15.22 16.48 15.54
N ASP A 73 16.26 17.29 15.82
CA ASP A 73 16.22 18.34 16.84
C ASP A 73 15.14 19.39 16.56
N PHE A 74 15.07 19.85 15.31
CA PHE A 74 14.03 20.79 14.87
C PHE A 74 12.61 20.25 15.09
N ALA A 75 12.35 19.01 14.69
CA ALA A 75 11.02 18.41 14.83
C ALA A 75 10.67 18.11 16.28
N CYS A 76 11.62 17.68 17.10
CA CYS A 76 11.43 17.48 18.53
C CYS A 76 11.11 18.80 19.25
N ALA A 77 11.82 19.89 18.92
CA ALA A 77 11.57 21.21 19.49
C ALA A 77 10.17 21.74 19.13
N GLU A 78 9.66 21.48 17.91
CA GLU A 78 8.31 21.89 17.47
C GLU A 78 7.20 21.27 18.34
N ALA A 79 7.40 20.07 18.86
CA ALA A 79 6.41 19.32 19.65
C ALA A 79 6.74 19.27 21.16
N ASP A 80 7.78 20.00 21.59
CA ASP A 80 8.28 19.97 22.98
C ASP A 80 8.63 18.54 23.45
N LEU A 81 9.31 17.78 22.56
CA LEU A 81 9.77 16.42 22.82
C LEU A 81 11.27 16.42 23.17
N PRO A 82 11.75 15.61 24.13
CA PRO A 82 13.17 15.52 24.47
C PRO A 82 13.96 14.79 23.36
N PRO A 83 14.85 15.47 22.59
CA PRO A 83 15.49 14.86 21.41
C PRO A 83 16.33 13.62 21.76
N ALA A 84 17.05 13.62 22.87
CA ALA A 84 17.92 12.51 23.25
C ALA A 84 17.19 11.18 23.52
N THR A 85 15.91 11.25 23.91
CA THR A 85 15.10 10.07 24.30
C THR A 85 13.84 9.92 23.46
N THR A 86 13.78 10.55 22.28
CA THR A 86 12.69 10.42 21.31
C THR A 86 13.18 9.70 20.07
N ALA A 87 12.48 8.64 19.64
CA ALA A 87 12.62 8.06 18.31
C ALA A 87 11.55 8.66 17.40
N LEU A 88 11.97 9.43 16.37
CA LEU A 88 11.08 10.20 15.50
C LEU A 88 11.14 9.71 14.06
N MET A 89 9.97 9.35 13.53
CA MET A 89 9.73 9.00 12.14
C MET A 89 9.08 10.15 11.38
N THR A 90 9.11 10.10 10.06
CA THR A 90 8.55 11.17 9.20
C THR A 90 7.60 10.61 8.16
N THR A 91 6.60 11.40 7.81
CA THR A 91 5.61 11.06 6.78
C THR A 91 5.16 12.31 6.01
N ALA A 92 4.66 12.10 4.79
CA ALA A 92 3.88 13.08 4.06
C ALA A 92 2.36 12.82 4.18
N ALA A 93 1.96 11.73 4.84
CA ALA A 93 0.54 11.45 5.08
C ALA A 93 -0.05 12.44 6.08
N ASN A 94 -1.29 12.86 5.83
CA ASN A 94 -1.98 13.80 6.70
C ASN A 94 -2.21 13.21 8.08
N MET A 95 -1.74 13.90 9.10
CA MET A 95 -1.85 13.44 10.49
C MET A 95 -3.30 13.34 10.99
N GLN A 96 -4.25 14.06 10.34
CA GLN A 96 -5.68 13.94 10.63
C GLN A 96 -6.27 12.59 10.18
N CYS A 97 -5.60 11.92 9.23
CA CYS A 97 -5.97 10.59 8.76
C CYS A 97 -5.32 9.46 9.57
N ALA A 98 -4.63 9.78 10.66
CA ALA A 98 -4.07 8.76 11.55
C ALA A 98 -5.18 7.92 12.21
N VAL A 99 -4.95 6.62 12.29
CA VAL A 99 -5.88 5.64 12.86
C VAL A 99 -5.22 4.89 14.01
N VAL A 100 -6.00 4.60 15.04
CA VAL A 100 -5.63 3.65 16.10
C VAL A 100 -6.52 2.43 15.97
N ALA A 101 -5.91 1.27 15.70
CA ALA A 101 -6.58 -0.03 15.74
C ALA A 101 -6.10 -0.83 16.95
N ARG A 102 -6.99 -1.69 17.47
CA ARG A 102 -6.74 -2.49 18.67
C ARG A 102 -7.16 -3.92 18.42
N ALA A 103 -6.34 -4.86 18.89
CA ALA A 103 -6.69 -6.26 18.94
C ALA A 103 -6.31 -6.83 20.32
N ALA A 104 -7.14 -7.68 20.89
CA ALA A 104 -6.93 -8.23 22.22
C ALA A 104 -7.39 -9.68 22.31
N HIS A 105 -6.73 -10.44 23.19
CA HIS A 105 -7.12 -11.78 23.60
C HIS A 105 -6.73 -11.99 25.07
N ALA A 106 -7.72 -12.27 25.91
CA ALA A 106 -7.54 -12.33 27.36
C ALA A 106 -6.84 -11.05 27.89
N GLU A 107 -5.73 -11.19 28.60
CA GLU A 107 -4.97 -10.07 29.15
C GLU A 107 -3.99 -9.41 28.15
N LEU A 108 -3.81 -10.00 26.97
CA LEU A 108 -2.91 -9.49 25.94
C LEU A 108 -3.63 -8.53 24.99
N ALA A 109 -3.06 -7.37 24.81
CA ALA A 109 -3.57 -6.37 23.86
C ALA A 109 -2.43 -5.77 23.03
N VAL A 110 -2.72 -5.50 21.76
CA VAL A 110 -1.88 -4.78 20.81
C VAL A 110 -2.64 -3.57 20.32
N HIS A 111 -2.01 -2.39 20.38
CA HIS A 111 -2.51 -1.15 19.80
C HIS A 111 -1.58 -0.73 18.66
N VAL A 112 -2.14 -0.38 17.52
CA VAL A 112 -1.39 0.10 16.36
C VAL A 112 -1.91 1.48 15.99
N ALA A 113 -1.05 2.49 16.10
CA ALA A 113 -1.33 3.82 15.59
C ALA A 113 -0.57 4.01 14.28
N ALA A 114 -1.29 4.31 13.20
CA ALA A 114 -0.69 4.37 11.88
C ALA A 114 -1.07 5.64 11.12
N THR A 115 -0.22 6.02 10.18
CA THR A 115 -0.52 6.87 9.04
C THR A 115 -0.12 6.14 7.77
N ALA A 116 -0.90 6.24 6.70
CA ALA A 116 -0.59 5.56 5.44
C ALA A 116 -0.99 6.42 4.24
N GLY A 117 -0.06 6.59 3.29
CA GLY A 117 -0.28 7.17 1.98
C GLY A 117 0.51 6.39 0.94
N VAL A 118 -0.13 6.01 -0.18
CA VAL A 118 0.48 5.06 -1.16
C VAL A 118 0.45 5.56 -2.59
N LEU A 119 -0.33 6.60 -2.93
CA LEU A 119 -0.57 6.99 -4.32
C LEU A 119 0.68 7.40 -5.09
N GLY A 120 1.70 7.97 -4.40
CA GLY A 120 2.92 8.43 -5.04
C GLY A 120 4.13 7.52 -4.85
N ASN A 121 4.05 6.46 -4.03
CA ASN A 121 5.23 5.68 -3.64
C ASN A 121 4.95 4.19 -3.36
N ALA A 122 3.82 3.65 -3.86
CA ALA A 122 3.53 2.22 -3.70
C ALA A 122 4.56 1.36 -4.44
N THR A 123 5.18 0.41 -3.73
CA THR A 123 6.19 -0.50 -4.28
C THR A 123 5.97 -1.93 -3.81
N ARG A 124 6.53 -2.88 -4.56
CA ARG A 124 6.60 -4.28 -4.19
C ARG A 124 8.01 -4.60 -3.69
N ALA A 125 8.13 -5.39 -2.65
CA ALA A 125 9.42 -5.92 -2.22
C ALA A 125 10.08 -6.68 -3.39
N GLY A 126 11.33 -6.30 -3.73
CA GLY A 126 12.05 -6.81 -4.89
C GLY A 126 11.92 -5.98 -6.17
N ASP A 127 11.14 -4.90 -6.16
CA ASP A 127 11.13 -3.94 -7.27
C ASP A 127 12.52 -3.28 -7.47
N PRO A 128 12.85 -2.82 -8.68
CA PRO A 128 14.13 -2.16 -8.94
C PRO A 128 14.38 -0.96 -8.03
N ALA A 129 15.57 -0.88 -7.45
CA ALA A 129 15.96 0.23 -6.59
C ALA A 129 16.24 1.51 -7.40
N GLY A 130 15.85 2.66 -6.86
CA GLY A 130 16.17 3.98 -7.44
C GLY A 130 17.52 4.55 -6.98
N TRP A 131 18.07 4.04 -5.86
CA TRP A 131 19.25 4.57 -5.21
C TRP A 131 20.18 3.47 -4.70
N HIS A 132 21.48 3.72 -4.77
CA HIS A 132 22.52 2.90 -4.18
C HIS A 132 23.27 3.73 -3.14
N GLU A 133 23.33 3.23 -1.91
CA GLU A 133 24.06 3.89 -0.83
C GLU A 133 25.57 3.65 -0.97
N ARG A 134 26.35 4.71 -0.79
CA ARG A 134 27.81 4.70 -0.80
C ARG A 134 28.37 5.40 0.43
N PRO A 135 29.64 5.17 0.80
CA PRO A 135 30.25 5.84 1.95
C PRO A 135 30.23 7.37 1.88
N ASP A 136 30.25 7.93 0.67
CA ASP A 136 30.28 9.37 0.38
C ASP A 136 28.90 9.95 -0.01
N GLY A 137 27.83 9.16 0.07
CA GLY A 137 26.48 9.61 -0.25
C GLY A 137 25.62 8.56 -0.94
N SER A 138 24.68 9.01 -1.74
CA SER A 138 23.80 8.12 -2.49
C SER A 138 23.89 8.39 -3.99
N GLU A 139 24.07 7.34 -4.76
CA GLU A 139 24.10 7.37 -6.23
C GLU A 139 22.76 6.95 -6.79
N ARG A 140 22.27 7.67 -7.81
CA ARG A 140 21.04 7.28 -8.52
C ARG A 140 21.33 6.10 -9.45
N VAL A 141 20.64 4.98 -9.21
CA VAL A 141 20.70 3.79 -10.07
C VAL A 141 19.82 4.02 -11.29
N ARG A 142 20.28 3.69 -12.50
CA ARG A 142 19.44 3.70 -13.69
C ARG A 142 18.36 2.62 -13.53
N GLN A 143 17.12 3.04 -13.46
CA GLN A 143 16.00 2.12 -13.51
C GLN A 143 15.86 1.53 -14.91
N ALA A 144 15.87 0.21 -15.05
CA ALA A 144 15.38 -0.45 -16.25
C ALA A 144 13.88 -0.14 -16.35
N ALA A 145 13.49 0.64 -17.35
CA ALA A 145 12.12 0.88 -17.82
C ALA A 145 11.02 0.87 -16.73
N ALA A 146 11.19 1.66 -15.67
CA ALA A 146 10.08 1.97 -14.79
C ALA A 146 9.01 2.72 -15.59
N ARG A 147 7.73 2.35 -15.38
CA ARG A 147 6.61 3.11 -15.93
C ARG A 147 6.83 4.59 -15.59
N PRO A 148 6.73 5.53 -16.56
CA PRO A 148 6.85 6.95 -16.24
C PRO A 148 5.85 7.28 -15.12
N LEU A 149 6.37 7.69 -13.96
CA LEU A 149 5.50 8.20 -12.90
C LEU A 149 4.90 9.51 -13.44
N PRO A 150 3.59 9.73 -13.29
CA PRO A 150 3.01 11.03 -13.58
C PRO A 150 3.81 12.12 -12.85
N ALA A 151 4.04 13.25 -13.51
CA ALA A 151 4.83 14.36 -12.96
C ALA A 151 4.33 14.88 -11.59
N GLU A 152 3.11 14.52 -11.23
CA GLU A 152 2.41 14.91 -10.00
C GLU A 152 2.29 13.75 -8.98
N THR A 153 3.02 12.64 -9.15
CA THR A 153 3.00 11.59 -8.12
C THR A 153 3.59 12.13 -6.83
N GLY A 154 2.71 12.29 -5.86
CA GLY A 154 3.08 12.72 -4.52
C GLY A 154 3.98 11.71 -3.81
N SER A 155 4.59 12.12 -2.72
CA SER A 155 5.25 11.22 -1.79
C SER A 155 4.19 10.36 -1.07
N GLY A 156 4.61 9.20 -0.57
CA GLY A 156 3.77 8.33 0.23
C GLY A 156 4.64 7.50 1.16
N THR A 157 4.11 7.20 2.33
CA THR A 157 4.80 6.35 3.31
C THR A 157 3.78 5.74 4.26
N ILE A 158 4.11 4.58 4.81
CA ILE A 158 3.34 3.94 5.87
C ILE A 158 4.20 3.98 7.13
N VAL A 159 3.68 4.61 8.18
CA VAL A 159 4.32 4.64 9.49
C VAL A 159 3.40 3.96 10.49
N THR A 160 3.96 3.00 11.26
CA THR A 160 3.25 2.27 12.31
C THR A 160 3.95 2.40 13.65
N LEU A 161 3.22 2.90 14.66
CA LEU A 161 3.59 2.87 16.07
C LEU A 161 2.82 1.74 16.74
N VAL A 162 3.51 0.72 17.21
CA VAL A 162 2.91 -0.51 17.74
C VAL A 162 3.21 -0.65 19.24
N PHE A 163 2.18 -0.88 20.03
CA PHE A 163 2.26 -1.01 21.48
C PHE A 163 1.74 -2.37 21.90
N ILE A 164 2.59 -3.16 22.55
CA ILE A 164 2.23 -4.41 23.21
C ILE A 164 2.06 -4.12 24.71
N ASN A 165 0.96 -4.54 25.29
CA ASN A 165 0.70 -4.27 26.71
C ASN A 165 1.39 -5.23 27.69
N ARG A 166 2.20 -6.16 27.21
CA ARG A 166 2.93 -7.15 28.02
C ARG A 166 4.42 -7.13 27.71
N PRO A 167 5.27 -7.43 28.67
CA PRO A 167 6.70 -7.54 28.45
C PRO A 167 7.04 -8.56 27.37
N CYS A 168 8.04 -8.23 26.55
CA CYS A 168 8.54 -9.07 25.48
C CYS A 168 10.07 -9.11 25.50
N THR A 169 10.64 -10.28 25.22
CA THR A 169 12.09 -10.39 25.03
C THR A 169 12.52 -9.62 23.76
N PRO A 170 13.79 -9.21 23.64
CA PRO A 170 14.31 -8.61 22.40
C PRO A 170 14.06 -9.48 21.17
N ALA A 171 14.24 -10.79 21.26
CA ALA A 171 13.99 -11.73 20.17
C ALA A 171 12.51 -11.77 19.77
N CYS A 172 11.60 -11.66 20.73
CA CYS A 172 10.16 -11.56 20.47
C CYS A 172 9.84 -10.28 19.68
N LEU A 173 10.44 -9.14 20.03
CA LEU A 173 10.24 -7.87 19.31
C LEU A 173 10.76 -7.95 17.86
N VAL A 174 11.92 -8.57 17.63
CA VAL A 174 12.44 -8.79 16.27
C VAL A 174 11.47 -9.66 15.45
N LYS A 175 10.91 -10.72 16.05
CA LYS A 175 9.89 -11.54 15.37
C LYS A 175 8.59 -10.79 15.14
N ALA A 176 8.20 -9.91 16.06
CA ALA A 176 7.00 -9.07 15.92
C ALA A 176 7.09 -8.12 14.72
N VAL A 177 8.29 -7.61 14.37
CA VAL A 177 8.51 -6.79 13.16
C VAL A 177 8.07 -7.52 11.90
N ALA A 178 8.35 -8.83 11.80
CA ALA A 178 7.89 -9.63 10.66
C ALA A 178 6.36 -9.63 10.55
N MET A 179 5.65 -9.88 11.67
CA MET A 179 4.18 -9.92 11.68
C MET A 179 3.54 -8.55 11.36
N ILE A 180 4.14 -7.47 11.84
CA ILE A 180 3.71 -6.10 11.50
C ILE A 180 3.88 -5.85 10.01
N THR A 181 5.04 -6.23 9.45
CA THR A 181 5.34 -6.06 8.02
C THR A 181 4.41 -6.89 7.15
N GLU A 182 4.16 -8.15 7.52
CA GLU A 182 3.22 -9.04 6.84
C GLU A 182 1.79 -8.48 6.90
N GLY A 183 1.31 -8.02 8.07
CA GLY A 183 -0.01 -7.41 8.23
C GLY A 183 -0.20 -6.16 7.38
N LYS A 184 0.82 -5.28 7.31
CA LYS A 184 0.84 -4.13 6.40
C LYS A 184 0.75 -4.58 4.93
N SER A 185 1.57 -5.55 4.54
CA SER A 185 1.62 -6.05 3.16
C SER A 185 0.30 -6.70 2.75
N THR A 186 -0.33 -7.45 3.65
CA THR A 186 -1.65 -8.08 3.42
C THR A 186 -2.72 -7.01 3.18
N ALA A 187 -2.73 -5.90 3.96
CA ALA A 187 -3.66 -4.80 3.74
C ALA A 187 -3.58 -4.21 2.31
N LEU A 188 -2.38 -4.05 1.77
CA LEU A 188 -2.19 -3.56 0.40
C LEU A 188 -2.60 -4.61 -0.65
N LEU A 189 -2.29 -5.89 -0.40
CA LEU A 189 -2.65 -7.00 -1.29
C LEU A 189 -4.17 -7.20 -1.35
N ASP A 190 -4.87 -7.11 -0.22
CA ASP A 190 -6.34 -7.23 -0.16
C ASP A 190 -7.03 -6.08 -0.92
N LEU A 191 -6.45 -4.87 -0.88
CA LEU A 191 -6.88 -3.74 -1.68
C LEU A 191 -6.43 -3.83 -3.16
N ARG A 192 -5.68 -4.87 -3.55
CA ARG A 192 -5.17 -5.08 -4.92
C ARG A 192 -4.43 -3.85 -5.44
N LEU A 193 -3.65 -3.19 -4.60
CA LEU A 193 -2.92 -1.97 -4.98
C LEU A 193 -1.78 -2.31 -5.94
N PRO A 194 -1.66 -1.62 -7.09
CA PRO A 194 -0.56 -1.84 -8.01
C PRO A 194 0.75 -1.25 -7.46
N SER A 195 1.87 -1.91 -7.72
CA SER A 195 3.17 -1.26 -7.62
C SER A 195 3.30 -0.17 -8.69
N LEU A 196 3.99 0.91 -8.36
CA LEU A 196 4.36 1.95 -9.33
C LEU A 196 5.67 1.62 -10.08
N GLN A 197 6.42 0.62 -9.61
CA GLN A 197 7.75 0.25 -10.15
C GLN A 197 7.72 -1.03 -10.98
N SER A 198 6.66 -1.86 -10.83
CA SER A 198 6.51 -3.13 -11.55
C SER A 198 5.03 -3.41 -11.84
N PRO A 199 4.73 -4.41 -12.69
CA PRO A 199 3.35 -4.87 -12.91
C PRO A 199 2.75 -5.63 -11.72
N GLY A 200 3.53 -5.89 -10.66
CA GLY A 200 3.08 -6.61 -9.46
C GLY A 200 2.15 -5.80 -8.57
N LEU A 201 1.60 -6.45 -7.54
CA LEU A 201 0.88 -5.78 -6.47
C LEU A 201 1.88 -5.26 -5.44
N ALA A 202 1.61 -4.07 -4.91
CA ALA A 202 2.43 -3.43 -3.89
C ALA A 202 2.38 -4.20 -2.56
N THR A 203 3.48 -4.19 -1.83
CA THR A 203 3.60 -4.76 -0.47
C THR A 203 3.92 -3.69 0.58
N GLY A 204 4.10 -2.45 0.15
CA GLY A 204 4.42 -1.29 0.98
C GLY A 204 4.71 -0.06 0.14
N THR A 205 5.49 0.86 0.70
CA THR A 205 6.08 1.99 -0.02
C THR A 205 7.60 1.93 0.08
N GLY A 206 8.30 2.75 -0.70
CA GLY A 206 9.77 2.82 -0.66
C GLY A 206 10.34 3.40 0.64
N THR A 207 9.49 3.89 1.56
CA THR A 207 9.92 4.64 2.76
C THR A 207 9.20 4.24 4.04
N ASP A 208 8.62 3.05 4.08
CA ASP A 208 7.88 2.56 5.25
C ASP A 208 8.74 2.55 6.51
N GLN A 209 8.14 2.94 7.64
CA GLN A 209 8.81 2.99 8.94
C GLN A 209 7.92 2.36 10.02
N LEU A 210 8.56 1.83 11.04
CA LEU A 210 7.88 1.27 12.20
C LEU A 210 8.63 1.54 13.50
N ALA A 211 7.88 1.60 14.60
CA ALA A 211 8.38 1.46 15.95
C ALA A 211 7.46 0.53 16.72
N ILE A 212 8.04 -0.43 17.42
CA ILE A 212 7.33 -1.34 18.32
C ILE A 212 7.83 -1.14 19.73
N ALA A 213 6.91 -1.02 20.68
CA ALA A 213 7.20 -0.81 22.09
C ALA A 213 6.48 -1.86 22.96
N ALA A 214 7.22 -2.44 23.90
CA ALA A 214 6.69 -3.28 24.95
C ALA A 214 7.24 -2.83 26.32
N PRO A 215 6.47 -2.86 27.42
CA PRO A 215 6.99 -2.49 28.73
C PRO A 215 8.13 -3.41 29.14
N MET A 216 9.07 -2.89 29.90
CA MET A 216 10.06 -3.72 30.54
C MET A 216 9.43 -4.56 31.65
N ALA A 217 9.86 -5.80 31.79
CA ALA A 217 9.39 -6.70 32.84
C ALA A 217 9.82 -6.18 34.20
N ARG A 218 8.92 -6.23 35.16
CA ARG A 218 9.24 -6.04 36.57
C ARG A 218 9.89 -7.29 37.15
N ALA A 219 10.54 -7.20 38.29
CA ALA A 219 11.15 -8.36 38.94
C ALA A 219 10.12 -9.49 39.13
N GLY A 220 10.40 -10.67 38.56
CA GLY A 220 9.52 -11.83 38.59
C GLY A 220 8.36 -11.82 37.59
N GLU A 221 8.22 -10.77 36.77
CA GLU A 221 7.21 -10.73 35.71
C GLU A 221 7.68 -11.57 34.51
N TRP A 222 6.79 -12.38 33.94
CA TRP A 222 7.08 -13.21 32.77
C TRP A 222 7.12 -12.37 31.50
N GLU A 223 8.09 -12.66 30.62
CA GLU A 223 8.24 -12.05 29.31
C GLU A 223 7.75 -12.99 28.21
N ARG A 224 7.13 -12.44 27.19
CA ARG A 224 6.74 -13.20 25.98
C ARG A 224 7.93 -13.44 25.10
N HIS A 225 8.04 -14.66 24.60
CA HIS A 225 9.16 -15.10 23.75
C HIS A 225 8.78 -15.23 22.27
N TRP A 226 7.49 -15.35 21.95
CA TRP A 226 7.01 -15.70 20.63
C TRP A 226 6.01 -14.69 20.08
N ALA A 227 6.21 -14.27 18.80
CA ALA A 227 5.31 -13.41 18.06
C ALA A 227 5.13 -13.94 16.62
N SER A 228 4.95 -15.26 16.46
CA SER A 228 4.70 -15.88 15.16
C SER A 228 3.21 -16.00 14.87
N SER A 229 2.84 -16.28 13.61
CA SER A 229 1.45 -16.46 13.17
C SER A 229 0.70 -17.59 13.88
N HIS A 230 1.42 -18.53 14.53
CA HIS A 230 0.82 -19.63 15.28
C HIS A 230 0.55 -19.33 16.75
N ASN A 231 0.81 -18.10 17.20
CA ASN A 231 0.46 -17.70 18.55
C ASN A 231 -0.27 -16.37 18.60
N THR A 232 -0.97 -16.16 19.72
CA THR A 232 -1.91 -15.04 19.91
C THR A 232 -1.26 -13.68 19.67
N LEU A 233 -0.01 -13.46 20.13
CA LEU A 233 0.65 -12.16 19.93
C LEU A 233 0.86 -11.88 18.43
N GLY A 234 1.30 -12.87 17.65
CA GLY A 234 1.49 -12.71 16.22
C GLY A 234 0.18 -12.45 15.49
N GLU A 235 -0.90 -13.16 15.83
CA GLU A 235 -2.24 -12.91 15.30
C GLU A 235 -2.69 -11.46 15.57
N LEU A 236 -2.59 -11.01 16.84
CA LEU A 236 -3.03 -9.66 17.22
C LEU A 236 -2.20 -8.57 16.52
N LEU A 237 -0.89 -8.77 16.36
CA LEU A 237 -0.01 -7.84 15.62
C LEU A 237 -0.42 -7.74 14.16
N GLY A 238 -0.63 -8.87 13.48
CA GLY A 238 -1.06 -8.91 12.08
C GLY A 238 -2.41 -8.23 11.88
N ARG A 239 -3.43 -8.60 12.67
CA ARG A 239 -4.78 -8.03 12.59
C ARG A 239 -4.82 -6.53 12.86
N ALA A 240 -4.24 -6.08 13.98
CA ALA A 240 -4.27 -4.67 14.33
C ALA A 240 -3.51 -3.80 13.31
N THR A 241 -2.41 -4.31 12.75
CA THR A 241 -1.67 -3.60 11.70
C THR A 241 -2.45 -3.55 10.40
N HIS A 242 -3.01 -4.66 9.94
CA HIS A 242 -3.88 -4.71 8.76
C HIS A 242 -5.03 -3.72 8.88
N ASP A 243 -5.77 -3.74 10.00
CA ASP A 243 -6.92 -2.87 10.21
C ASP A 243 -6.52 -1.39 10.25
N ALA A 244 -5.42 -1.05 10.95
CA ALA A 244 -4.94 0.32 11.01
C ALA A 244 -4.55 0.85 9.62
N VAL A 245 -3.78 0.07 8.86
CA VAL A 245 -3.31 0.47 7.52
C VAL A 245 -4.48 0.60 6.54
N THR A 246 -5.38 -0.38 6.49
CA THR A 246 -6.56 -0.35 5.62
C THR A 246 -7.42 0.89 5.89
N ARG A 247 -7.67 1.20 7.15
CA ARG A 247 -8.47 2.39 7.53
C ARG A 247 -7.74 3.70 7.24
N CYS A 248 -6.40 3.75 7.43
CA CYS A 248 -5.62 4.92 7.03
C CYS A 248 -5.71 5.16 5.51
N LEU A 249 -5.61 4.10 4.70
CA LEU A 249 -5.69 4.20 3.24
C LEU A 249 -7.08 4.65 2.77
N LEU A 250 -8.13 4.24 3.47
CA LEU A 250 -9.48 4.77 3.22
C LEU A 250 -9.54 6.28 3.49
N LEU A 251 -9.06 6.73 4.65
CA LEU A 251 -9.15 8.13 5.06
C LEU A 251 -8.20 9.04 4.24
N GLN A 252 -6.98 8.58 3.97
CA GLN A 252 -5.95 9.36 3.28
C GLN A 252 -6.13 9.39 1.77
N ASN A 253 -6.50 8.25 1.17
CA ASN A 253 -6.49 8.06 -0.28
C ASN A 253 -7.85 7.67 -0.87
N GLY A 254 -8.89 7.53 -0.06
CA GLY A 254 -10.21 7.05 -0.50
C GLY A 254 -10.19 5.59 -0.98
N LEU A 255 -9.21 4.79 -0.55
CA LEU A 255 -9.05 3.41 -1.00
C LEU A 255 -9.85 2.46 -0.11
N CYS A 256 -10.81 1.77 -0.71
CA CYS A 256 -11.53 0.66 -0.09
C CYS A 256 -11.84 -0.41 -1.14
N SER A 257 -12.18 -1.60 -0.69
CA SER A 257 -12.41 -2.76 -1.57
C SER A 257 -13.52 -2.48 -2.60
N GLU A 258 -14.57 -1.79 -2.19
CA GLU A 258 -15.71 -1.46 -3.05
C GLU A 258 -15.31 -0.54 -4.22
N LEU A 259 -14.44 0.43 -3.97
CA LEU A 259 -13.95 1.35 -5.00
C LEU A 259 -12.83 0.76 -5.87
N ARG A 260 -12.22 -0.35 -5.41
CA ARG A 260 -11.26 -1.10 -6.23
C ARG A 260 -11.92 -2.03 -7.23
N ARG A 261 -13.22 -2.28 -7.12
CA ARG A 261 -14.04 -3.09 -8.02
C ARG A 261 -14.29 -2.36 -9.34
N THR A 262 -13.25 -2.23 -10.17
CA THR A 262 -13.33 -1.60 -11.49
C THR A 262 -12.49 -2.33 -12.51
N ILE A 263 -12.83 -2.21 -13.81
CA ILE A 263 -12.02 -2.74 -14.91
C ILE A 263 -10.59 -2.19 -14.84
N CYS A 264 -10.44 -0.88 -14.72
CA CYS A 264 -9.11 -0.24 -14.62
C CYS A 264 -8.40 -0.58 -13.30
N GLY A 265 -9.15 -0.78 -12.20
CA GLY A 265 -8.59 -1.26 -10.93
C GLY A 265 -7.87 -2.61 -11.06
N ALA A 266 -8.39 -3.48 -11.91
CA ALA A 266 -7.78 -4.77 -12.22
C ALA A 266 -6.64 -4.66 -13.23
N LEU A 267 -6.82 -3.89 -14.32
CA LEU A 267 -6.03 -4.02 -15.53
C LEU A 267 -5.06 -2.87 -15.82
N SER A 268 -5.11 -1.75 -15.10
CA SER A 268 -4.22 -0.60 -15.36
C SER A 268 -2.73 -0.96 -15.24
N ARG A 269 -2.36 -1.83 -14.29
CA ARG A 269 -0.99 -2.33 -14.13
C ARG A 269 -0.52 -3.22 -15.28
N HIS A 270 -1.44 -3.71 -16.09
CA HIS A 270 -1.19 -4.49 -17.30
C HIS A 270 -1.33 -3.66 -18.59
N GLY A 271 -1.50 -2.34 -18.48
CA GLY A 271 -1.54 -1.42 -19.62
C GLY A 271 -2.94 -1.13 -20.17
N CYS A 272 -4.02 -1.47 -19.43
CA CYS A 272 -5.39 -1.11 -19.79
C CYS A 272 -5.96 -0.15 -18.73
N ASP A 273 -5.70 1.12 -18.90
CA ASP A 273 -6.24 2.22 -18.12
C ASP A 273 -7.32 2.98 -18.89
N GLU A 274 -7.91 4.01 -18.28
CA GLU A 274 -8.98 4.80 -18.92
C GLU A 274 -8.51 5.51 -20.20
N ALA A 275 -7.28 6.03 -20.22
CA ALA A 275 -6.73 6.67 -21.41
C ALA A 275 -6.59 5.67 -22.57
N THR A 276 -6.11 4.47 -22.28
CA THR A 276 -6.02 3.36 -23.23
C THR A 276 -7.40 2.97 -23.77
N LEU A 277 -8.40 2.83 -22.90
CA LEU A 277 -9.77 2.51 -23.32
C LEU A 277 -10.36 3.57 -24.26
N ARG A 278 -10.19 4.86 -23.95
CA ARG A 278 -10.64 5.96 -24.81
C ARG A 278 -9.91 5.96 -26.17
N ALA A 279 -8.61 5.72 -26.18
CA ALA A 279 -7.82 5.64 -27.41
C ALA A 279 -8.29 4.50 -28.31
N TYR A 280 -8.52 3.31 -27.75
CA TYR A 280 -9.06 2.19 -28.52
C TYR A 280 -10.50 2.40 -28.97
N ALA A 281 -11.36 3.04 -28.18
CA ALA A 281 -12.70 3.38 -28.61
C ALA A 281 -12.69 4.32 -29.82
N ALA A 282 -11.80 5.32 -29.82
CA ALA A 282 -11.69 6.27 -30.95
C ALA A 282 -11.19 5.60 -32.26
N THR A 283 -10.47 4.48 -32.18
CA THR A 283 -9.93 3.78 -33.37
C THR A 283 -10.77 2.60 -33.84
N GLU A 284 -11.49 1.94 -32.92
CA GLU A 284 -12.24 0.70 -33.23
C GLU A 284 -13.74 0.95 -33.43
N LEU A 285 -14.28 2.11 -33.07
CA LEU A 285 -15.69 2.47 -33.16
C LEU A 285 -15.90 3.63 -34.12
N ASP A 286 -17.09 3.74 -34.71
CA ASP A 286 -17.50 4.95 -35.40
C ASP A 286 -17.64 6.12 -34.39
N SER A 287 -17.65 7.35 -34.89
CA SER A 287 -17.61 8.55 -34.03
C SER A 287 -18.79 8.66 -33.05
N GLY A 288 -19.98 8.22 -33.45
CA GLY A 288 -21.17 8.26 -32.58
C GLY A 288 -21.07 7.23 -31.45
N LEU A 289 -20.66 6.02 -31.74
CA LEU A 289 -20.50 4.95 -30.77
C LEU A 289 -19.29 5.21 -29.85
N ALA A 290 -18.22 5.81 -30.37
CA ALA A 290 -17.05 6.22 -29.57
C ALA A 290 -17.42 7.30 -28.55
N GLN A 291 -18.25 8.27 -28.94
CA GLN A 291 -18.77 9.28 -28.02
C GLN A 291 -19.66 8.63 -26.96
N LEU A 292 -20.59 7.78 -27.37
CA LEU A 292 -21.47 7.05 -26.45
C LEU A 292 -20.66 6.18 -25.45
N PHE A 293 -19.60 5.51 -25.91
CA PHE A 293 -18.67 4.77 -25.05
C PHE A 293 -18.03 5.71 -24.02
N THR A 294 -17.51 6.85 -24.47
CA THR A 294 -16.81 7.82 -23.64
C THR A 294 -17.71 8.40 -22.56
N ASP A 295 -18.95 8.75 -22.91
CA ASP A 295 -19.93 9.31 -21.97
C ASP A 295 -20.39 8.31 -20.92
N ASN A 296 -20.44 7.02 -21.26
CA ASN A 296 -20.83 5.93 -20.35
C ASN A 296 -19.66 5.22 -19.69
N LEU A 297 -18.42 5.60 -19.95
CA LEU A 297 -17.23 4.92 -19.45
C LEU A 297 -17.21 4.80 -17.90
N PRO A 298 -17.57 5.83 -17.11
CA PRO A 298 -17.62 5.69 -15.65
C PRO A 298 -18.54 4.54 -15.17
N ALA A 299 -19.74 4.43 -15.74
CA ALA A 299 -20.67 3.38 -15.38
C ALA A 299 -20.16 1.99 -15.84
N LEU A 300 -19.56 1.92 -17.03
CA LEU A 300 -18.96 0.70 -17.57
C LEU A 300 -17.81 0.20 -16.70
N LEU A 301 -16.92 1.10 -16.27
CA LEU A 301 -15.78 0.76 -15.45
C LEU A 301 -16.18 0.13 -14.09
N HIS A 302 -17.29 0.59 -13.52
CA HIS A 302 -17.79 0.15 -12.22
C HIS A 302 -18.80 -1.02 -12.29
N ASP A 303 -19.12 -1.52 -13.49
CA ASP A 303 -19.99 -2.69 -13.63
C ASP A 303 -19.37 -3.91 -12.92
N PRO A 304 -20.07 -4.52 -11.95
CA PRO A 304 -19.47 -5.55 -11.09
C PRO A 304 -19.11 -6.84 -11.83
N GLN A 305 -19.88 -7.22 -12.85
CA GLN A 305 -19.58 -8.43 -13.62
C GLN A 305 -18.38 -8.22 -14.54
N SER A 306 -18.31 -7.07 -15.20
CA SER A 306 -17.17 -6.69 -16.02
C SER A 306 -15.90 -6.54 -15.20
N ALA A 307 -16.00 -5.97 -13.99
CA ALA A 307 -14.87 -5.87 -13.07
C ALA A 307 -14.38 -7.26 -12.62
N ALA A 308 -15.28 -8.20 -12.32
CA ALA A 308 -14.93 -9.57 -11.95
C ALA A 308 -14.19 -10.29 -13.09
N ALA A 309 -14.69 -10.18 -14.33
CA ALA A 309 -14.03 -10.73 -15.52
C ALA A 309 -12.63 -10.08 -15.76
N ALA A 310 -12.52 -8.77 -15.53
CA ALA A 310 -11.24 -8.06 -15.62
C ALA A 310 -10.21 -8.55 -14.59
N TYR A 311 -10.62 -8.84 -13.35
CA TYR A 311 -9.75 -9.46 -12.36
C TYR A 311 -9.34 -10.88 -12.73
N GLY A 312 -10.23 -11.68 -13.34
CA GLY A 312 -9.90 -13.00 -13.89
C GLY A 312 -8.82 -12.92 -14.96
N LEU A 313 -8.93 -11.93 -15.87
CA LEU A 313 -7.91 -11.66 -16.87
C LEU A 313 -6.58 -11.24 -16.24
N ALA A 314 -6.60 -10.31 -15.29
CA ALA A 314 -5.41 -9.85 -14.59
C ALA A 314 -4.68 -10.98 -13.86
N GLU A 315 -5.40 -11.86 -13.19
CA GLU A 315 -4.84 -13.04 -12.51
C GLU A 315 -4.21 -14.02 -13.52
N SER A 316 -4.84 -14.28 -14.65
CA SER A 316 -4.26 -15.14 -15.71
C SER A 316 -2.93 -14.58 -16.23
N VAL A 317 -2.81 -13.26 -16.36
CA VAL A 317 -1.56 -12.59 -16.73
C VAL A 317 -0.50 -12.74 -15.64
N ASP A 318 -0.88 -12.62 -14.36
CA ASP A 318 0.05 -12.80 -13.24
C ASP A 318 0.55 -14.24 -13.15
N LEU A 319 -0.32 -15.23 -13.30
CA LEU A 319 0.05 -16.65 -13.31
C LEU A 319 1.02 -16.99 -14.46
N ALA A 320 0.80 -16.38 -15.64
CA ALA A 320 1.73 -16.51 -16.76
C ALA A 320 3.10 -15.90 -16.43
N ARG A 321 3.14 -14.70 -15.88
CA ARG A 321 4.39 -14.02 -15.48
C ARG A 321 5.14 -14.77 -14.37
N ALA A 322 4.42 -15.38 -13.46
CA ALA A 322 5.00 -16.20 -12.40
C ALA A 322 5.48 -17.58 -12.88
N GLY A 323 5.23 -17.94 -14.13
CA GLY A 323 5.58 -19.25 -14.68
C GLY A 323 4.69 -20.40 -14.18
N VAL A 324 3.58 -20.09 -13.51
CA VAL A 324 2.59 -21.09 -13.07
C VAL A 324 1.85 -21.68 -14.28
N LEU A 325 1.52 -20.84 -15.26
CA LEU A 325 0.96 -21.27 -16.53
C LEU A 325 2.05 -21.33 -17.60
N HIS A 326 2.19 -22.48 -18.25
CA HIS A 326 3.06 -22.61 -19.42
C HIS A 326 2.58 -21.70 -20.55
N LEU A 327 3.49 -21.18 -21.36
CA LEU A 327 3.25 -20.11 -22.35
C LEU A 327 2.01 -20.34 -23.24
N GLU A 328 1.87 -21.53 -23.82
CA GLU A 328 0.73 -21.83 -24.71
C GLU A 328 -0.60 -21.90 -23.94
N VAL A 329 -0.59 -22.49 -22.74
CA VAL A 329 -1.76 -22.51 -21.85
C VAL A 329 -2.13 -21.10 -21.40
N ALA A 330 -1.12 -20.29 -21.07
CA ALA A 330 -1.31 -18.90 -20.67
C ALA A 330 -1.98 -18.07 -21.78
N ARG A 331 -1.52 -18.19 -23.04
CA ARG A 331 -2.11 -17.49 -24.19
C ARG A 331 -3.58 -17.82 -24.37
N GLU A 332 -3.93 -19.11 -24.29
CA GLU A 332 -5.33 -19.54 -24.39
C GLU A 332 -6.17 -19.08 -23.19
N ALA A 333 -5.63 -19.16 -21.99
CA ALA A 333 -6.32 -18.70 -20.77
C ALA A 333 -6.61 -17.19 -20.83
N ILE A 334 -5.60 -16.39 -21.21
CA ILE A 334 -5.72 -14.93 -21.36
C ILE A 334 -6.75 -14.57 -22.44
N LEU A 335 -6.73 -15.26 -23.60
CA LEU A 335 -7.73 -15.08 -24.65
C LEU A 335 -9.14 -15.41 -24.16
N ASN A 336 -9.30 -16.51 -23.43
CA ASN A 336 -10.60 -16.91 -22.87
C ASN A 336 -11.11 -15.88 -21.85
N GLN A 337 -10.25 -15.36 -20.97
CA GLN A 337 -10.64 -14.33 -20.02
C GLN A 337 -10.98 -13.00 -20.69
N ALA A 338 -10.25 -12.62 -21.74
CA ALA A 338 -10.58 -11.45 -22.56
C ALA A 338 -11.94 -11.61 -23.28
N ALA A 339 -12.23 -12.80 -23.80
CA ALA A 339 -13.52 -13.11 -24.40
C ALA A 339 -14.67 -13.06 -23.37
N LEU A 340 -14.43 -13.56 -22.17
CA LEU A 340 -15.39 -13.46 -21.07
C LEU A 340 -15.63 -11.99 -20.68
N LEU A 341 -14.59 -11.18 -20.59
CA LEU A 341 -14.71 -9.74 -20.34
C LEU A 341 -15.56 -9.07 -21.43
N ALA A 342 -15.31 -9.34 -22.71
CA ALA A 342 -16.09 -8.79 -23.81
C ALA A 342 -17.57 -9.22 -23.75
N ALA A 343 -17.84 -10.49 -23.49
CA ALA A 343 -19.19 -11.04 -23.37
C ALA A 343 -19.94 -10.41 -22.17
N THR A 344 -19.23 -10.17 -21.07
CA THR A 344 -19.79 -9.56 -19.86
C THR A 344 -20.12 -8.08 -20.09
N VAL A 345 -19.20 -7.32 -20.71
CA VAL A 345 -19.43 -5.92 -21.12
C VAL A 345 -20.62 -5.80 -22.07
N ALA A 346 -20.76 -6.75 -22.99
CA ALA A 346 -21.90 -6.82 -23.91
C ALA A 346 -23.21 -7.23 -23.22
N VAL A 347 -23.16 -7.76 -21.99
CA VAL A 347 -24.27 -8.41 -21.29
C VAL A 347 -24.85 -9.59 -22.07
N LYS A 348 -23.94 -10.36 -22.71
CA LYS A 348 -24.26 -11.51 -23.59
C LYS A 348 -23.31 -12.69 -23.31
N PRO A 349 -23.32 -13.24 -22.07
CA PRO A 349 -22.42 -14.32 -21.68
C PRO A 349 -22.60 -15.59 -22.55
N GLU A 350 -23.79 -15.83 -23.07
CA GLU A 350 -24.11 -16.93 -24.00
C GLU A 350 -23.37 -16.83 -25.33
N ARG A 351 -22.88 -15.64 -25.73
CA ARG A 351 -22.14 -15.40 -26.96
C ARG A 351 -20.62 -15.47 -26.78
N PHE A 352 -20.14 -16.05 -25.70
CA PHE A 352 -18.71 -16.19 -25.39
C PHE A 352 -17.86 -16.67 -26.59
N ALA A 353 -18.32 -17.70 -27.31
CA ALA A 353 -17.60 -18.27 -28.45
C ALA A 353 -17.37 -17.26 -29.56
N GLU A 354 -18.34 -16.39 -29.83
CA GLU A 354 -18.22 -15.33 -30.83
C GLU A 354 -17.20 -14.28 -30.43
N PHE A 355 -17.22 -13.85 -29.16
CA PHE A 355 -16.24 -12.90 -28.65
C PHE A 355 -14.82 -13.49 -28.66
N ARG A 356 -14.69 -14.78 -28.34
CA ARG A 356 -13.41 -15.47 -28.42
C ARG A 356 -12.85 -15.50 -29.86
N GLU A 357 -13.69 -15.81 -30.82
CA GLU A 357 -13.28 -15.81 -32.23
C GLU A 357 -12.93 -14.40 -32.73
N MET A 358 -13.71 -13.38 -32.34
CA MET A 358 -13.44 -11.98 -32.66
C MET A 358 -12.08 -11.48 -32.12
N LEU A 359 -11.62 -12.00 -31.00
CA LEU A 359 -10.34 -11.63 -30.37
C LEU A 359 -9.17 -12.54 -30.80
N ARG A 360 -9.44 -13.69 -31.43
CA ARG A 360 -8.45 -14.73 -31.76
C ARG A 360 -7.24 -14.20 -32.53
N GLY A 361 -7.47 -13.32 -33.51
CA GLY A 361 -6.40 -12.70 -34.31
C GLY A 361 -5.49 -11.76 -33.52
N ARG A 362 -5.81 -11.48 -32.25
CA ARG A 362 -5.05 -10.62 -31.33
C ARG A 362 -4.53 -11.36 -30.11
N ARG A 363 -4.57 -12.71 -30.10
CA ARG A 363 -4.17 -13.52 -28.93
C ARG A 363 -2.73 -13.31 -28.46
N ASP A 364 -1.84 -12.88 -29.36
CA ASP A 364 -0.42 -12.62 -29.08
C ASP A 364 -0.15 -11.13 -28.79
N ALA A 365 -1.19 -10.30 -28.73
CA ALA A 365 -1.05 -8.90 -28.33
C ALA A 365 -0.71 -8.77 -26.84
N GLU A 366 -0.12 -7.63 -26.47
CA GLU A 366 0.08 -7.29 -25.06
C GLU A 366 -1.25 -7.38 -24.28
N PRO A 367 -1.24 -7.90 -23.05
CA PRO A 367 -2.48 -8.13 -22.27
C PRO A 367 -3.37 -6.89 -22.13
N GLY A 368 -2.79 -5.70 -21.98
CA GLY A 368 -3.53 -4.44 -21.91
C GLY A 368 -4.25 -4.08 -23.20
N VAL A 369 -3.62 -4.37 -24.34
CA VAL A 369 -4.22 -4.19 -25.69
C VAL A 369 -5.39 -5.13 -25.88
N LEU A 370 -5.19 -6.41 -25.57
CA LEU A 370 -6.24 -7.43 -25.67
C LEU A 370 -7.43 -7.10 -24.76
N ALA A 371 -7.18 -6.63 -23.54
CA ALA A 371 -8.19 -6.19 -22.60
C ALA A 371 -8.98 -4.97 -23.13
N ALA A 372 -8.28 -3.96 -23.66
CA ALA A 372 -8.93 -2.77 -24.24
C ALA A 372 -9.84 -3.13 -25.42
N LEU A 373 -9.35 -3.99 -26.33
CA LEU A 373 -10.14 -4.50 -27.44
C LEU A 373 -11.37 -5.29 -26.95
N ALA A 374 -11.22 -6.11 -25.91
CA ALA A 374 -12.32 -6.86 -25.31
C ALA A 374 -13.43 -5.93 -24.80
N VAL A 375 -13.05 -4.89 -24.04
CA VAL A 375 -14.01 -3.91 -23.49
C VAL A 375 -14.70 -3.13 -24.62
N VAL A 376 -13.94 -2.58 -25.58
CA VAL A 376 -14.47 -1.73 -26.64
C VAL A 376 -15.37 -2.51 -27.59
N ARG A 377 -14.93 -3.71 -28.03
CA ARG A 377 -15.71 -4.56 -28.92
C ARG A 377 -16.91 -5.18 -28.22
N GLY A 378 -16.80 -5.48 -26.93
CA GLY A 378 -17.93 -5.89 -26.09
C GLY A 378 -19.00 -4.82 -26.03
N PHE A 379 -18.60 -3.57 -25.78
CA PHE A 379 -19.51 -2.43 -25.78
C PHE A 379 -20.23 -2.23 -27.12
N ALA A 380 -19.48 -2.35 -28.24
CA ALA A 380 -20.06 -2.24 -29.58
C ALA A 380 -21.17 -3.27 -29.87
N ARG A 381 -21.19 -4.39 -29.17
CA ARG A 381 -22.17 -5.46 -29.30
C ARG A 381 -23.28 -5.46 -28.25
N LYS A 382 -23.26 -4.47 -27.36
CA LYS A 382 -24.20 -4.41 -26.21
C LYS A 382 -25.65 -4.27 -26.66
N TRP A 383 -25.90 -3.49 -27.68
CA TRP A 383 -27.24 -3.12 -28.14
C TRP A 383 -27.65 -3.77 -29.49
N ASN A 384 -26.78 -4.59 -30.06
CA ASN A 384 -27.00 -5.23 -31.38
C ASN A 384 -27.20 -6.74 -31.25
#